data_4a5bdc33a43693ee05fb51ab98eb8fac
#
_entry.id   4a5bdc33a43693ee05fb51ab98eb8fac
#
_cell.length_a   1.000
_cell.length_b   1.000
_cell.length_c   1.000
_cell.angle_alpha   90.00
_cell.angle_beta   90.00
_cell.angle_gamma   90.00
#
_symmetry.space_group_name_H-M   'P 1'
#
loop_
_entity.id
_entity.type
_entity.pdbx_description
1 polymer ?
#
loop_
_entity_poly.entity_id
_entity_poly.type
_entity_poly.pdbx_seq_one_letter_code
_entity_poly.pdbx_strand_id
1 'polypeptide(L)'
;MYYKGLKLHSINTDSYYKEAQKLYKQHIFDYIELFVVPNSLEKLKIWKQFNVPYIIHAPYFSYGFNLADFDNYNNNVKIYKEVKEFAD
;
A
#
# COMPACT_ATOMS: atom_id res chain seq x y z
N MET A 1 6.25 -22.27 -11.30
CA MET A 1 5.07 -21.76 -10.58
C MET A 1 5.03 -20.24 -10.69
N TYR A 2 3.90 -19.69 -11.07
CA TYR A 2 3.75 -18.25 -11.23
C TYR A 2 2.89 -17.69 -10.11
N TYR A 3 3.36 -16.59 -9.50
CA TYR A 3 2.60 -15.86 -8.52
C TYR A 3 1.95 -14.65 -9.18
N LYS A 4 0.67 -14.44 -8.91
CA LYS A 4 -0.08 -13.31 -9.46
C LYS A 4 -0.31 -12.28 -8.36
N GLY A 5 0.05 -11.03 -8.63
CA GLY A 5 -0.16 -9.93 -7.71
C GLY A 5 -1.30 -9.03 -8.14
N LEU A 6 -2.04 -8.54 -7.18
CA LEU A 6 -3.07 -7.53 -7.39
C LEU A 6 -2.55 -6.19 -6.91
N LYS A 7 -2.51 -5.20 -7.80
CA LYS A 7 -2.01 -3.85 -7.47
C LYS A 7 -3.15 -2.97 -6.97
N LEU A 8 -2.99 -2.45 -5.78
CA LEU A 8 -3.96 -1.55 -5.18
C LEU A 8 -3.24 -0.38 -4.51
N HIS A 9 -3.96 0.73 -4.31
CA HIS A 9 -3.49 1.86 -3.53
C HIS A 9 -4.06 1.76 -2.11
N SER A 10 -3.35 2.27 -1.13
CA SER A 10 -3.76 2.17 0.27
C SER A 10 -5.14 2.79 0.55
N ILE A 11 -5.57 3.72 -0.30
CA ILE A 11 -6.89 4.35 -0.19
C ILE A 11 -8.02 3.52 -0.83
N ASN A 12 -7.69 2.42 -1.52
CA ASN A 12 -8.69 1.55 -2.16
C ASN A 12 -9.33 0.62 -1.12
N THR A 13 -10.12 1.18 -0.22
CA THR A 13 -10.80 0.40 0.80
C THR A 13 -12.24 0.06 0.35
N ASP A 14 -13.24 0.43 0.88
CA ASP A 14 -14.63 0.24 0.44
C ASP A 14 -14.83 -0.98 -0.49
N SER A 15 -15.37 -0.75 -1.70
CA SER A 15 -15.70 -1.84 -2.63
C SER A 15 -14.47 -2.61 -3.13
N TYR A 16 -13.34 -1.94 -3.31
CA TYR A 16 -12.12 -2.60 -3.76
C TYR A 16 -11.59 -3.60 -2.74
N TYR A 17 -11.66 -3.25 -1.47
CA TYR A 17 -11.21 -4.13 -0.39
C TYR A 17 -12.06 -5.41 -0.34
N LYS A 18 -13.38 -5.27 -0.41
CA LYS A 18 -14.30 -6.42 -0.39
C LYS A 18 -14.11 -7.31 -1.61
N GLU A 19 -13.94 -6.70 -2.78
CA GLU A 19 -13.70 -7.45 -4.01
C GLU A 19 -12.38 -8.20 -3.95
N ALA A 20 -11.33 -7.58 -3.41
CA ALA A 20 -10.04 -8.22 -3.25
C ALA A 20 -10.14 -9.46 -2.33
N GLN A 21 -10.87 -9.35 -1.23
CA GLN A 21 -11.08 -10.49 -0.34
C GLN A 21 -11.77 -11.64 -1.07
N LYS A 22 -12.79 -11.33 -1.86
CA LYS A 22 -13.54 -12.33 -2.64
C LYS A 22 -12.63 -13.03 -3.64
N LEU A 23 -11.86 -12.25 -4.41
CA LEU A 23 -10.96 -12.79 -5.43
C LEU A 23 -9.85 -13.63 -4.80
N TYR A 24 -9.35 -13.25 -3.65
CA TYR A 24 -8.32 -14.02 -2.95
C TYR A 24 -8.87 -15.40 -2.54
N LYS A 25 -10.07 -15.45 -2.02
CA LYS A 25 -10.72 -16.71 -1.66
C LYS A 25 -10.92 -17.63 -2.87
N GLN A 26 -11.06 -17.04 -4.05
CA GLN A 26 -11.21 -17.78 -5.31
C GLN A 26 -9.87 -18.14 -5.96
N HIS A 27 -8.75 -17.82 -5.29
CA HIS A 27 -7.40 -18.08 -5.79
C HIS A 27 -7.07 -17.37 -7.12
N ILE A 28 -7.68 -16.20 -7.34
CA ILE A 28 -7.43 -15.40 -8.55
C ILE A 28 -6.07 -14.71 -8.49
N PHE A 29 -5.64 -14.32 -7.26
CA PHE A 29 -4.31 -13.74 -7.06
C PHE A 29 -3.69 -14.30 -5.78
N ASP A 30 -2.37 -14.13 -5.62
CA ASP A 30 -1.60 -14.72 -4.52
C ASP A 30 -1.13 -13.68 -3.51
N TYR A 31 -0.93 -12.43 -3.92
CA TYR A 31 -0.45 -11.37 -3.05
C TYR A 31 -0.95 -10.02 -3.52
N ILE A 32 -0.88 -9.03 -2.63
CA ILE A 32 -1.26 -7.64 -2.97
C ILE A 32 0.01 -6.78 -3.02
N GLU A 33 0.17 -6.04 -4.12
CA GLU A 33 1.12 -4.95 -4.20
C GLU A 33 0.38 -3.68 -3.79
N LEU A 34 0.73 -3.15 -2.62
CA LEU A 34 0.02 -2.02 -2.02
C LEU A 34 0.87 -0.77 -2.12
N PHE A 35 0.42 0.18 -2.94
CA PHE A 35 1.03 1.51 -3.00
C PHE A 35 0.51 2.34 -1.85
N VAL A 36 1.42 2.83 -1.00
CA VAL A 36 1.05 3.68 0.13
C VAL A 36 0.87 5.11 -0.36
N VAL A 37 -0.37 5.57 -0.38
CA VAL A 37 -0.69 6.96 -0.71
C VAL A 37 -0.42 7.80 0.55
N PRO A 38 0.29 8.94 0.45
CA PRO A 38 0.53 9.80 1.63
C PRO A 38 -0.76 10.19 2.33
N ASN A 39 -0.71 10.26 3.65
CA ASN A 39 -1.85 10.62 4.50
C ASN A 39 -2.98 9.60 4.48
N SER A 40 -2.64 8.31 4.36
CA SER A 40 -3.63 7.23 4.35
C SER A 40 -3.49 6.27 5.54
N LEU A 41 -2.79 6.67 6.62
CA LEU A 41 -2.59 5.80 7.79
C LEU A 41 -3.91 5.33 8.41
N GLU A 42 -4.96 6.12 8.31
CA GLU A 42 -6.27 5.75 8.81
C GLU A 42 -6.83 4.49 8.14
N LYS A 43 -6.36 4.19 6.92
CA LYS A 43 -6.76 3.00 6.18
C LYS A 43 -5.96 1.77 6.57
N LEU A 44 -4.87 1.96 7.29
CA LEU A 44 -3.98 0.87 7.70
C LEU A 44 -4.71 -0.22 8.47
N LYS A 45 -5.60 0.16 9.37
CA LYS A 45 -6.37 -0.78 10.18
C LYS A 45 -7.20 -1.72 9.30
N ILE A 46 -7.72 -1.21 8.20
CA ILE A 46 -8.54 -2.00 7.26
C ILE A 46 -7.65 -3.03 6.58
N TRP A 47 -6.50 -2.60 6.04
CA TRP A 47 -5.58 -3.49 5.35
C TRP A 47 -4.99 -4.55 6.28
N LYS A 48 -4.69 -4.21 7.53
CA LYS A 48 -4.13 -5.17 8.50
C LYS A 48 -5.11 -6.28 8.89
N GLN A 49 -6.40 -6.10 8.62
CA GLN A 49 -7.39 -7.15 8.86
C GLN A 49 -7.41 -8.19 7.75
N PHE A 50 -6.80 -7.92 6.63
CA PHE A 50 -6.79 -8.82 5.47
C PHE A 50 -5.51 -9.68 5.54
N ASN A 51 -5.68 -10.94 5.89
CA ASN A 51 -4.57 -11.87 6.02
C ASN A 51 -4.14 -12.41 4.64
N VAL A 52 -3.31 -11.66 3.96
CA VAL A 52 -2.78 -11.97 2.64
C VAL A 52 -1.34 -11.46 2.57
N PRO A 53 -0.45 -12.08 1.80
CA PRO A 53 0.89 -11.54 1.62
C PRO A 53 0.86 -10.19 0.92
N TYR A 54 1.68 -9.25 1.39
CA TYR A 54 1.77 -7.90 0.83
C TYR A 54 3.19 -7.59 0.36
N ILE A 55 3.27 -6.84 -0.74
CA ILE A 55 4.47 -6.10 -1.12
C ILE A 55 4.10 -4.62 -1.02
N ILE A 56 4.86 -3.88 -0.21
CA ILE A 56 4.57 -2.46 0.04
C ILE A 56 5.45 -1.60 -0.86
N HIS A 57 4.81 -0.68 -1.59
CA HIS A 57 5.49 0.28 -2.46
C HIS A 57 5.41 1.69 -1.89
N ALA A 58 6.53 2.41 -1.93
CA ALA A 58 6.57 3.81 -1.58
C ALA A 58 5.89 4.65 -2.68
N PRO A 59 5.39 5.86 -2.33
CA PRO A 59 4.75 6.73 -3.31
C PRO A 59 5.71 7.19 -4.41
N TYR A 60 5.13 7.58 -5.54
CA TYR A 60 5.86 8.20 -6.64
C TYR A 60 6.16 9.68 -6.34
N PHE A 61 6.99 10.29 -7.19
CA PHE A 61 7.28 11.72 -7.11
C PHE A 61 6.04 12.59 -7.13
N SER A 62 5.01 12.17 -7.86
CA SER A 62 3.74 12.90 -7.95
C SER A 62 3.07 13.10 -6.58
N TYR A 63 3.45 12.29 -5.60
CA TYR A 63 2.96 12.43 -4.22
C TYR A 63 3.94 13.18 -3.32
N GLY A 64 4.98 13.78 -3.89
CA GLY A 64 5.96 14.57 -3.14
C GLY A 64 7.07 13.77 -2.49
N PHE A 65 7.16 12.47 -2.76
CA PHE A 65 8.21 11.62 -2.20
C PHE A 65 9.41 11.60 -3.15
N ASN A 66 10.49 12.31 -2.77
CA ASN A 66 11.71 12.36 -3.56
C ASN A 66 12.91 12.43 -2.63
N LEU A 67 13.61 11.33 -2.44
CA LEU A 67 14.76 11.24 -1.55
C LEU A 67 15.96 12.08 -2.00
N ALA A 68 16.02 12.47 -3.28
CA ALA A 68 17.08 13.34 -3.81
C ALA A 68 16.80 14.82 -3.56
N ASP A 69 15.63 15.18 -3.07
CA ASP A 69 15.24 16.57 -2.82
C ASP A 69 15.46 16.92 -1.34
N PHE A 70 16.61 17.54 -1.04
CA PHE A 70 16.95 17.92 0.32
C PHE A 70 16.03 19.02 0.90
N ASP A 71 15.48 19.87 0.04
CA ASP A 71 14.56 20.90 0.48
C ASP A 71 13.22 20.32 0.94
N ASN A 72 12.94 19.09 0.55
CA ASN A 72 11.72 18.37 0.92
C ASN A 72 11.98 17.31 2.00
N TYR A 73 13.05 17.44 2.76
CA TYR A 73 13.49 16.42 3.72
C TYR A 73 12.40 16.04 4.74
N ASN A 74 11.76 17.03 5.35
CA ASN A 74 10.75 16.76 6.38
C ASN A 74 9.56 16.00 5.81
N ASN A 75 9.13 16.34 4.60
CA ASN A 75 8.06 15.64 3.92
C ASN A 75 8.46 14.20 3.59
N ASN A 76 9.70 13.99 3.13
CA ASN A 76 10.20 12.67 2.81
C ASN A 76 10.26 11.77 4.04
N VAL A 77 10.70 12.31 5.19
CA VAL A 77 10.73 11.56 6.45
C VAL A 77 9.34 11.15 6.88
N LYS A 78 8.39 12.08 6.79
CA LYS A 78 6.99 11.80 7.13
C LYS A 78 6.42 10.67 6.28
N ILE A 79 6.63 10.73 4.97
CA ILE A 79 6.13 9.71 4.05
C ILE A 79 6.81 8.36 4.33
N TYR A 80 8.12 8.37 4.56
CA TYR A 80 8.86 7.15 4.88
C TYR A 80 8.30 6.46 6.13
N LYS A 81 8.03 7.22 7.17
CA LYS A 81 7.46 6.68 8.41
C LYS A 81 6.09 6.06 8.16
N GLU A 82 5.27 6.70 7.35
CA GLU A 82 3.95 6.18 6.99
C GLU A 82 4.07 4.86 6.23
N VAL A 83 4.95 4.78 5.24
CA VAL A 83 5.21 3.56 4.49
C VAL A 83 5.66 2.44 5.41
N LYS A 84 6.53 2.75 6.37
CA LYS A 84 7.03 1.78 7.34
C LYS A 84 5.92 1.22 8.20
N GLU A 85 4.97 2.05 8.62
CA GLU A 85 3.81 1.60 9.41
C GLU A 85 2.99 0.58 8.63
N PHE A 86 2.80 0.78 7.32
CA PHE A 86 2.11 -0.20 6.47
C PHE A 86 2.90 -1.50 6.35
N ALA A 87 4.23 -1.43 6.30
CA ALA A 87 5.09 -2.59 6.13
C ALA A 87 5.22 -3.43 7.40
N ASP A 88 5.13 -2.78 8.55
CA ASP A 88 5.21 -3.46 9.84
C ASP A 88 3.87 -4.10 10.21
#